data_8ab5b5176598d4b2d048ce74a3887ecc
#
_entry.id   8ab5b5176598d4b2d048ce74a3887ecc
#
_cell.length_a   1.000
_cell.length_b   1.000
_cell.length_c   1.000
_cell.angle_alpha   90.00
_cell.angle_beta   90.00
_cell.angle_gamma   90.00
#
_symmetry.space_group_name_H-M   'P 1'
#
loop_
_entity.id
_entity.type
_entity.pdbx_description
1 polymer ?
#
loop_
_entity_poly.entity_id
_entity_poly.type
_entity_poly.pdbx_seq_one_letter_code
_entity_poly.pdbx_strand_id
1 'polypeptide(L)' 'MAKRQVMFTFPQELIREPIIYNLGQQFKVVTNIRRADISEAKGWVVLELEGEEKDIEQAIAWLTSKGIRVDPVTGDIMEG' A
#
# COMPACT_ATOMS: atom_id res chain seq x y z
N MET A 1 2.15 -17.71 5.41
CA MET A 1 2.02 -16.27 5.33
C MET A 1 1.19 -15.89 4.15
N ALA A 2 0.41 -14.86 4.30
CA ALA A 2 -0.48 -14.42 3.23
C ALA A 2 0.20 -13.35 2.40
N LYS A 3 -0.24 -13.22 1.15
CA LYS A 3 0.19 -12.14 0.28
C LYS A 3 -1.05 -11.45 -0.26
N ARG A 4 -1.02 -10.14 -0.33
CA ARG A 4 -2.14 -9.39 -0.87
C ARG A 4 -1.62 -8.19 -1.64
N GLN A 5 -2.16 -7.95 -2.83
CA GLN A 5 -1.81 -6.77 -3.59
C GLN A 5 -2.91 -5.72 -3.43
N VAL A 6 -2.53 -4.51 -3.15
CA VAL A 6 -3.47 -3.40 -3.01
C VAL A 6 -2.91 -2.18 -3.72
N MET A 7 -3.79 -1.29 -4.15
CA MET A 7 -3.36 -0.04 -4.76
C MET A 7 -3.63 1.08 -3.77
N PHE A 8 -2.58 1.83 -3.46
CA PHE A 8 -2.71 2.98 -2.56
C PHE A 8 -2.69 4.24 -3.41
N THR A 9 -3.67 5.12 -3.17
CA THR A 9 -3.69 6.42 -3.83
C THR A 9 -3.44 7.47 -2.74
N PHE A 10 -2.35 8.20 -2.89
CA PHE A 10 -1.92 9.14 -1.88
C PHE A 10 -2.45 10.53 -2.15
N PRO A 11 -2.99 11.22 -1.13
CA PRO A 11 -3.30 12.64 -1.29
C PRO A 11 -2.01 13.42 -1.40
N GLN A 12 -2.08 14.59 -2.03
CA GLN A 12 -0.88 15.37 -2.31
C GLN A 12 -0.03 15.63 -1.07
N GLU A 13 -0.67 15.90 0.04
CA GLU A 13 0.07 16.26 1.24
C GLU A 13 0.84 15.09 1.84
N LEU A 14 0.55 13.86 1.44
CA LEU A 14 1.27 12.72 1.98
C LEU A 14 2.33 12.18 1.04
N ILE A 15 2.46 12.74 -0.17
CA ILE A 15 3.42 12.21 -1.14
C ILE A 15 4.85 12.30 -0.62
N ARG A 16 5.17 13.32 0.17
CA ARG A 16 6.52 13.49 0.67
C ARG A 16 6.82 12.65 1.91
N GLU A 17 5.82 12.04 2.52
CA GLU A 17 6.07 11.24 3.71
C GLU A 17 6.53 9.85 3.32
N PRO A 18 7.45 9.25 4.07
CA PRO A 18 7.94 7.91 3.74
C PRO A 18 6.95 6.86 4.23
N ILE A 19 5.76 6.84 3.62
CA ILE A 19 4.65 6.00 4.08
C ILE A 19 4.99 4.52 3.99
N ILE A 20 5.57 4.07 2.86
CA ILE A 20 5.83 2.65 2.69
C ILE A 20 6.91 2.19 3.67
N TYR A 21 7.92 3.01 3.89
CA TYR A 21 8.95 2.69 4.85
C TYR A 21 8.34 2.58 6.26
N ASN A 22 7.50 3.56 6.64
CA ASN A 22 6.90 3.55 7.96
C ASN A 22 5.97 2.35 8.13
N LEU A 23 5.28 1.97 7.06
CA LEU A 23 4.40 0.82 7.12
C LEU A 23 5.20 -0.44 7.47
N GLY A 24 6.32 -0.65 6.80
CA GLY A 24 7.16 -1.81 7.09
C GLY A 24 7.82 -1.77 8.45
N GLN A 25 8.01 -0.58 9.01
CA GLN A 25 8.60 -0.46 10.33
C GLN A 25 7.59 -0.70 11.44
N GLN A 26 6.34 -0.32 11.23
CA GLN A 26 5.35 -0.42 12.30
C GLN A 26 4.60 -1.75 12.31
N PHE A 27 4.52 -2.42 11.19
CA PHE A 27 3.76 -3.65 11.11
C PHE A 27 4.63 -4.77 10.58
N LYS A 28 4.29 -6.01 10.92
CA LYS A 28 5.09 -7.15 10.49
C LYS A 28 4.67 -7.56 9.10
N VAL A 29 4.92 -6.68 8.13
CA VAL A 29 4.62 -6.97 6.74
C VAL A 29 5.84 -6.64 5.89
N VAL A 30 6.05 -7.43 4.86
CA VAL A 30 7.09 -7.18 3.88
C VAL A 30 6.40 -6.50 2.71
N THR A 31 6.96 -5.40 2.24
CA THR A 31 6.36 -4.63 1.17
C THR A 31 7.18 -4.81 -0.10
N ASN A 32 6.50 -4.90 -1.22
CA ASN A 32 7.16 -5.01 -2.50
C ASN A 32 6.38 -4.18 -3.52
N ILE A 33 7.02 -3.15 -4.06
CA ILE A 33 6.37 -2.28 -5.02
C ILE A 33 6.30 -3.00 -6.35
N ARG A 34 5.09 -3.14 -6.87
CA ARG A 34 4.88 -3.81 -8.16
C ARG A 34 4.74 -2.80 -9.28
N ARG A 35 4.10 -1.69 -9.03
CA ARG A 35 3.92 -0.61 -10.01
C ARG A 35 3.73 0.68 -9.24
N ALA A 36 4.10 1.79 -9.82
CA ALA A 36 3.94 3.08 -9.16
C ALA A 36 3.95 4.20 -10.18
N ASP A 37 3.24 5.26 -9.88
CA ASP A 37 3.29 6.46 -10.70
C ASP A 37 3.08 7.63 -9.74
N ILE A 38 4.16 8.33 -9.40
CA ILE A 38 4.13 9.37 -8.41
C ILE A 38 4.66 10.66 -9.00
N SER A 39 3.90 11.74 -8.82
CA SER A 39 4.30 13.06 -9.25
C SER A 39 4.17 14.01 -8.07
N GLU A 40 4.39 15.29 -8.29
CA GLU A 40 4.27 16.25 -7.20
C GLU A 40 2.83 16.42 -6.74
N ALA A 41 1.88 16.21 -7.64
CA ALA A 41 0.48 16.48 -7.33
C ALA A 41 -0.29 15.26 -6.89
N LYS A 42 0.11 14.06 -7.31
CA LYS A 42 -0.63 12.87 -6.97
C LYS A 42 0.25 11.65 -7.12
N GLY A 43 -0.15 10.57 -6.53
CA GLY A 43 0.61 9.34 -6.66
C GLY A 43 -0.21 8.13 -6.31
N TRP A 44 0.08 7.03 -6.98
CA TRP A 44 -0.50 5.75 -6.61
C TRP A 44 0.58 4.68 -6.71
N VAL A 45 0.41 3.63 -5.93
CA VAL A 45 1.37 2.54 -5.87
C VAL A 45 0.59 1.24 -5.74
N VAL A 46 0.94 0.25 -6.56
CA VAL A 46 0.46 -1.10 -6.36
C VAL A 46 1.52 -1.81 -5.54
N LEU A 47 1.14 -2.22 -4.34
CA LEU A 47 2.05 -2.79 -3.38
C LEU A 47 1.61 -4.19 -3.01
N GLU A 48 2.56 -5.11 -2.95
CA GLU A 48 2.28 -6.44 -2.45
C GLU A 48 2.67 -6.46 -0.97
N LEU A 49 1.75 -6.88 -0.12
CA LEU A 49 2.00 -7.00 1.31
C LEU A 49 2.04 -8.49 1.65
N GLU A 50 3.07 -8.90 2.36
CA GLU A 50 3.22 -10.28 2.76
C GLU A 50 3.36 -10.35 4.26
N GLY A 51 2.60 -11.20 4.91
CA GLY A 51 2.64 -11.37 6.35
C GLY A 51 1.43 -12.15 6.83
N GLU A 52 1.20 -12.11 8.15
CA GLU A 52 0.01 -12.75 8.69
C GLU A 52 -1.19 -11.88 8.31
N GLU A 53 -2.34 -12.52 8.14
CA GLU A 53 -3.54 -11.80 7.74
C GLU A 53 -3.83 -10.62 8.67
N LYS A 54 -3.71 -10.83 9.97
CA LYS A 54 -4.01 -9.76 10.90
C LYS A 54 -3.06 -8.59 10.77
N ASP A 55 -1.79 -8.86 10.45
CA ASP A 55 -0.81 -7.79 10.31
C ASP A 55 -1.07 -7.01 9.03
N ILE A 56 -1.47 -7.68 7.96
CA ILE A 56 -1.81 -7.03 6.72
C ILE A 56 -3.04 -6.14 6.93
N GLU A 57 -4.04 -6.64 7.64
CA GLU A 57 -5.25 -5.86 7.87
C GLU A 57 -4.98 -4.64 8.74
N GLN A 58 -4.13 -4.77 9.75
CA GLN A 58 -3.78 -3.63 10.58
C GLN A 58 -3.00 -2.59 9.78
N ALA A 59 -2.14 -3.03 8.89
CA ALA A 59 -1.38 -2.13 8.04
C ALA A 59 -2.30 -1.34 7.13
N ILE A 60 -3.29 -2.01 6.53
CA ILE A 60 -4.23 -1.36 5.63
C ILE A 60 -5.10 -0.37 6.43
N ALA A 61 -5.52 -0.74 7.63
CA ALA A 61 -6.32 0.15 8.46
C ALA A 61 -5.53 1.41 8.82
N TRP A 62 -4.24 1.27 9.10
CA TRP A 62 -3.39 2.41 9.40
C TRP A 62 -3.31 3.36 8.22
N LEU A 63 -3.14 2.80 7.00
CA LEU A 63 -3.07 3.62 5.79
C LEU A 63 -4.39 4.37 5.57
N THR A 64 -5.51 3.68 5.76
CA THR A 64 -6.81 4.30 5.60
C THR A 64 -7.01 5.41 6.62
N SER A 65 -6.52 5.22 7.84
CA SER A 65 -6.67 6.22 8.89
C SER A 65 -5.89 7.48 8.57
N LYS A 66 -4.88 7.41 7.71
CA LYS A 66 -4.11 8.58 7.33
C LYS A 66 -4.72 9.29 6.13
N GLY A 67 -5.84 8.81 5.61
CA GLY A 67 -6.48 9.43 4.45
C GLY A 67 -6.00 8.87 3.13
N ILE A 68 -5.32 7.73 3.16
CA ILE A 68 -4.84 7.12 1.93
C ILE A 68 -5.92 6.17 1.44
N ARG A 69 -6.30 6.30 0.17
CA ARG A 69 -7.29 5.41 -0.41
C ARG A 69 -6.64 4.08 -0.71
N VAL A 70 -7.27 2.99 -0.30
CA VAL A 70 -6.76 1.65 -0.52
C VAL A 70 -7.77 0.86 -1.30
N ASP A 71 -7.38 0.35 -2.46
CA ASP A 71 -8.25 -0.44 -3.31
C ASP A 71 -7.63 -1.83 -3.49
N PRO A 72 -8.41 -2.89 -3.45
CA PRO A 72 -7.88 -4.23 -3.68
C PRO A 72 -7.51 -4.40 -5.14
N VAL A 73 -6.51 -5.22 -5.39
CA VAL A 73 -6.11 -5.53 -6.73
C VAL A 73 -6.28 -7.03 -6.91
N THR A 74 -7.09 -7.41 -7.89
CA THR A 74 -7.27 -8.81 -8.15
C THR A 74 -6.24 -9.16 -9.18
N GLY A 75 -5.31 -9.86 -8.73
CA GLY A 75 -4.16 -10.08 -9.44
C GLY A 75 -4.18 -10.25 -10.88
N ASP A 76 -4.65 -11.32 -11.25
CA ASP A 76 -4.45 -11.59 -12.57
C ASP A 76 -5.28 -10.78 -13.45
N ILE A 77 -6.24 -10.23 -12.97
CA ILE A 77 -7.05 -9.50 -13.78
C ILE A 77 -6.36 -8.44 -14.33
N MET A 78 -5.48 -8.00 -13.66
CA MET A 78 -4.90 -6.95 -14.05
C MET A 78 -4.19 -7.08 -15.15
N GLU A 79 -3.76 -7.99 -15.39
CA GLU A 79 -3.01 -8.07 -16.31
C GLU A 79 -3.57 -7.78 -17.37
N GLY A 80 -4.51 -7.78 -17.33
CA GLY A 80 -5.14 -7.45 -18.52
C GLY A 80 -4.63 -6.28 -18.95
#